data_66819ddfd7674011f454932521c1178f
#
_entry.id   66819ddfd7674011f454932521c1178f
#
_cell.length_a   1.000
_cell.length_b   1.000
_cell.length_c   1.000
_cell.angle_alpha   90.00
_cell.angle_beta   90.00
_cell.angle_gamma   90.00
#
_symmetry.space_group_name_H-M   'P 1'
#
loop_
_entity.id
_entity.type
_entity.pdbx_description
1 polymer ?
#
loop_
_entity_poly.entity_id
_entity_poly.type
_entity_poly.pdbx_seq_one_letter_code
_entity_poly.pdbx_strand_id
1 'polypeptide(L)'
;YLLVTAHYDHLGKTALGIYHGANDNGSGTVSVIEIARALGALKPHPRRTIVFITLFGEEEGLLGSYYYAHHPLFPLKDTIVDINLEQMGRTDDPAGKKAGEFTVTGPSYSNVASILGEAAKAEDIGVYTRKDADDYFDRSDNYSFAQFGVISHTVVVAVDFPDYHGLGDNWEKIDFANMAKVDRGVAAGILRLANDADAPVWSNAPGAAIYRNAGR
;
A
#
# COMPACT_ATOMS: atom_id res chain seq x y z
N TYR A 1 -14.83 2.52 -7.90
CA TYR A 1 -13.78 3.29 -7.25
C TYR A 1 -12.52 2.44 -7.07
N LEU A 2 -11.39 3.12 -6.94
CA LEU A 2 -10.11 2.56 -6.54
C LEU A 2 -9.57 3.43 -5.39
N LEU A 3 -9.20 2.82 -4.27
CA LEU A 3 -8.59 3.53 -3.16
C LEU A 3 -7.07 3.43 -3.24
N VAL A 4 -6.38 4.49 -2.82
CA VAL A 4 -4.94 4.50 -2.57
C VAL A 4 -4.75 5.10 -1.19
N THR A 5 -4.24 4.30 -0.27
CA THR A 5 -4.22 4.64 1.15
C THR A 5 -2.82 4.60 1.74
N ALA A 6 -2.60 5.31 2.83
CA ALA A 6 -1.46 5.19 3.73
C ALA A 6 -1.82 5.85 5.06
N HIS A 7 -1.29 5.35 6.18
CA HIS A 7 -1.43 6.05 7.44
C HIS A 7 -0.37 7.14 7.63
N TYR A 8 -0.71 8.17 8.41
CA TYR A 8 0.18 9.31 8.67
C TYR A 8 0.59 9.44 10.13
N ASP A 9 0.08 8.58 10.99
CA ASP A 9 0.48 8.49 12.40
C ASP A 9 1.70 7.60 12.58
N HIS A 10 2.30 7.70 13.76
CA HIS A 10 3.35 6.83 14.28
C HIS A 10 3.33 6.88 15.81
N LEU A 11 4.26 6.22 16.48
CA LEU A 11 4.29 6.03 17.94
C LEU A 11 4.42 7.33 18.76
N GLY A 12 4.77 8.45 18.12
CA GLY A 12 4.77 9.77 18.74
C GLY A 12 5.88 9.96 19.77
N LYS A 13 5.55 10.60 20.92
CA LYS A 13 6.52 10.98 21.94
C LYS A 13 6.38 10.10 23.19
N THR A 14 7.48 9.52 23.63
CA THR A 14 7.58 8.73 24.87
C THR A 14 8.66 9.31 25.80
N ALA A 15 8.88 8.66 26.96
CA ALA A 15 9.99 8.98 27.84
C ALA A 15 11.37 8.72 27.21
N LEU A 16 11.46 7.86 26.19
CA LEU A 16 12.69 7.53 25.47
C LEU A 16 13.03 8.56 24.37
N GLY A 17 12.06 9.31 23.87
CA GLY A 17 12.27 10.28 22.81
C GLY A 17 11.06 10.46 21.90
N ILE A 18 11.30 11.01 20.71
CA ILE A 18 10.30 11.16 19.65
C ILE A 18 10.56 10.10 18.58
N TYR A 19 9.53 9.33 18.30
CA TYR A 19 9.50 8.35 17.21
C TYR A 19 8.96 9.07 15.98
N HIS A 20 9.83 9.35 15.01
CA HIS A 20 9.49 10.21 13.89
C HIS A 20 8.66 9.50 12.81
N GLY A 21 8.84 8.19 12.63
CA GLY A 21 8.10 7.42 11.64
C GLY A 21 8.34 7.88 10.20
N ALA A 22 9.60 8.19 9.85
CA ALA A 22 9.90 8.72 8.52
C ALA A 22 9.65 7.68 7.41
N ASN A 23 10.02 6.43 7.66
CA ASN A 23 9.69 5.32 6.77
C ASN A 23 8.33 4.73 7.11
N ASP A 24 8.05 4.55 8.38
CA ASP A 24 6.82 3.99 8.92
C ASP A 24 5.96 5.08 9.60
N ASN A 25 5.01 5.80 8.93
CA ASN A 25 4.72 5.64 7.52
C ASN A 25 4.67 7.01 6.80
N GLY A 26 5.59 7.91 7.18
CA GLY A 26 5.76 9.19 6.48
C GLY A 26 6.03 8.97 4.99
N SER A 27 6.82 7.93 4.64
CA SER A 27 7.14 7.61 3.26
C SER A 27 5.90 7.18 2.46
N GLY A 28 5.06 6.31 2.99
CA GLY A 28 3.81 5.91 2.33
C GLY A 28 2.85 7.08 2.15
N THR A 29 2.69 7.93 3.18
CA THR A 29 1.87 9.15 3.11
C THR A 29 2.34 10.08 2.00
N VAL A 30 3.64 10.33 1.88
CA VAL A 30 4.22 11.18 0.82
C VAL A 30 4.02 10.53 -0.55
N SER A 31 4.18 9.21 -0.67
CA SER A 31 3.90 8.47 -1.92
C SER A 31 2.45 8.64 -2.35
N VAL A 32 1.47 8.54 -1.44
CA VAL A 32 0.05 8.79 -1.76
C VAL A 32 -0.14 10.19 -2.32
N ILE A 33 0.45 11.22 -1.71
CA ILE A 33 0.34 12.62 -2.14
C ILE A 33 0.96 12.83 -3.53
N GLU A 34 2.17 12.31 -3.76
CA GLU A 34 2.88 12.49 -5.03
C GLU A 34 2.21 11.72 -6.18
N ILE A 35 1.73 10.50 -5.92
CA ILE A 35 0.96 9.73 -6.91
C ILE A 35 -0.36 10.44 -7.22
N ALA A 36 -1.05 10.97 -6.21
CA ALA A 36 -2.28 11.77 -6.41
C ALA A 36 -2.02 12.98 -7.30
N ARG A 37 -0.92 13.71 -7.04
CA ARG A 37 -0.51 14.87 -7.84
C ARG A 37 -0.22 14.47 -9.29
N ALA A 38 0.52 13.39 -9.50
CA ALA A 38 0.87 12.90 -10.83
C ALA A 38 -0.34 12.43 -11.63
N LEU A 39 -1.17 11.57 -11.05
CA LEU A 39 -2.34 11.01 -11.75
C LEU A 39 -3.46 12.04 -11.94
N GLY A 40 -3.62 12.99 -11.00
CA GLY A 40 -4.59 14.08 -11.11
C GLY A 40 -4.28 15.07 -12.26
N ALA A 41 -3.03 15.18 -12.67
CA ALA A 41 -2.61 16.02 -13.79
C ALA A 41 -2.86 15.38 -15.17
N LEU A 42 -3.16 14.08 -15.23
CA LEU A 42 -3.33 13.36 -16.51
C LEU A 42 -4.54 13.83 -17.31
N LYS A 43 -4.37 13.87 -18.62
CA LYS A 43 -5.44 14.11 -19.59
C LYS A 43 -5.30 13.12 -20.76
N PRO A 44 -6.31 12.32 -21.10
CA PRO A 44 -7.60 12.20 -20.41
C PRO A 44 -7.46 11.63 -19.00
N HIS A 45 -8.48 11.85 -18.16
CA HIS A 45 -8.54 11.24 -16.82
C HIS A 45 -8.73 9.71 -16.90
N PRO A 46 -8.29 8.97 -15.89
CA PRO A 46 -8.57 7.53 -15.77
C PRO A 46 -10.08 7.22 -15.86
N ARG A 47 -10.43 6.03 -16.33
CA ARG A 47 -11.82 5.58 -16.45
C ARG A 47 -12.54 5.44 -15.12
N ARG A 48 -11.82 4.96 -14.09
CA ARG A 48 -12.34 4.85 -12.72
C ARG A 48 -11.88 6.02 -11.89
N THR A 49 -12.73 6.44 -10.96
CA THR A 49 -12.35 7.42 -9.95
C THR A 49 -11.35 6.80 -8.98
N ILE A 50 -10.20 7.47 -8.83
CA ILE A 50 -9.19 7.12 -7.83
C ILE A 50 -9.38 8.04 -6.63
N VAL A 51 -9.49 7.46 -5.44
CA VAL A 51 -9.67 8.15 -4.17
C VAL A 51 -8.41 7.97 -3.34
N PHE A 52 -7.72 9.06 -3.05
CA PHE A 52 -6.51 9.07 -2.24
C PHE A 52 -6.87 9.45 -0.81
N ILE A 53 -6.44 8.65 0.15
CA ILE A 53 -6.82 8.81 1.55
C ILE A 53 -5.56 8.65 2.42
N THR A 54 -5.32 9.60 3.30
CA THR A 54 -4.39 9.42 4.42
C THR A 54 -5.18 9.07 5.68
N LEU A 55 -4.76 8.02 6.36
CA LEU A 55 -5.49 7.40 7.47
C LEU A 55 -4.79 7.72 8.80
N PHE A 56 -5.56 7.73 9.88
CA PHE A 56 -5.08 7.96 11.23
C PHE A 56 -5.22 6.71 12.09
N GLY A 57 -4.27 6.50 12.99
CA GLY A 57 -4.39 5.52 14.06
C GLY A 57 -4.18 4.08 13.60
N GLU A 58 -3.35 3.86 12.61
CA GLU A 58 -2.89 2.53 12.22
C GLU A 58 -2.19 1.85 13.38
N GLU A 59 -1.24 2.54 14.00
CA GLU A 59 -0.43 2.13 15.16
C GLU A 59 -1.26 1.89 16.44
N GLU A 60 -2.46 2.43 16.50
CA GLU A 60 -3.43 2.27 17.59
C GLU A 60 -4.51 1.22 17.27
N GLY A 61 -4.27 0.38 16.25
CA GLY A 61 -5.16 -0.71 15.85
C GLY A 61 -6.08 -0.39 14.68
N LEU A 62 -5.55 0.20 13.61
CA LEU A 62 -6.22 0.44 12.32
C LEU A 62 -7.45 1.35 12.44
N LEU A 63 -7.44 2.34 13.36
CA LEU A 63 -8.65 3.12 13.70
C LEU A 63 -9.26 3.84 12.51
N GLY A 64 -8.44 4.46 11.66
CA GLY A 64 -8.89 5.25 10.51
C GLY A 64 -9.47 4.40 9.41
N SER A 65 -8.79 3.33 9.03
CA SER A 65 -9.29 2.40 8.01
C SER A 65 -10.53 1.65 8.47
N TYR A 66 -10.56 1.22 9.73
CA TYR A 66 -11.73 0.62 10.33
C TYR A 66 -12.93 1.57 10.30
N TYR A 67 -12.72 2.85 10.71
CA TYR A 67 -13.77 3.85 10.66
C TYR A 67 -14.27 4.07 9.23
N TYR A 68 -13.37 4.25 8.26
CA TYR A 68 -13.76 4.43 6.87
C TYR A 68 -14.51 3.22 6.31
N ALA A 69 -14.08 2.00 6.62
CA ALA A 69 -14.76 0.79 6.17
C ALA A 69 -16.21 0.66 6.69
N HIS A 70 -16.49 1.20 7.89
CA HIS A 70 -17.84 1.23 8.45
C HIS A 70 -18.66 2.47 8.03
N HIS A 71 -17.99 3.57 7.66
CA HIS A 71 -18.61 4.84 7.28
C HIS A 71 -18.04 5.38 5.95
N PRO A 72 -18.07 4.59 4.87
CA PRO A 72 -17.37 4.95 3.63
C PRO A 72 -18.03 6.15 2.94
N LEU A 73 -17.20 7.09 2.47
CA LEU A 73 -17.67 8.21 1.64
C LEU A 73 -18.12 7.73 0.25
N PHE A 74 -17.51 6.65 -0.25
CA PHE A 74 -17.89 5.97 -1.49
C PHE A 74 -18.21 4.52 -1.18
N PRO A 75 -19.29 3.95 -1.76
CA PRO A 75 -19.74 2.60 -1.40
C PRO A 75 -18.67 1.55 -1.63
N LEU A 76 -18.36 0.73 -0.61
CA LEU A 76 -17.34 -0.32 -0.72
C LEU A 76 -17.71 -1.37 -1.77
N LYS A 77 -19.00 -1.65 -1.98
CA LYS A 77 -19.47 -2.57 -3.05
C LYS A 77 -19.12 -2.10 -4.47
N ASP A 78 -18.87 -0.80 -4.66
CA ASP A 78 -18.46 -0.18 -5.91
C ASP A 78 -16.95 0.10 -5.96
N THR A 79 -16.22 -0.30 -4.91
CA THR A 79 -14.77 -0.18 -4.79
C THR A 79 -14.13 -1.49 -5.24
N ILE A 80 -13.36 -1.43 -6.33
CA ILE A 80 -12.78 -2.64 -6.93
C ILE A 80 -11.48 -3.07 -6.27
N VAL A 81 -10.74 -2.13 -5.70
CA VAL A 81 -9.45 -2.40 -5.07
C VAL A 81 -9.03 -1.23 -4.17
N ASP A 82 -8.28 -1.55 -3.13
CA ASP A 82 -7.45 -0.63 -2.35
C ASP A 82 -5.98 -1.02 -2.47
N ILE A 83 -5.13 -0.03 -2.70
CA ILE A 83 -3.67 -0.13 -2.69
C ILE A 83 -3.16 0.72 -1.54
N ASN A 84 -2.84 0.05 -0.44
CA ASN A 84 -2.23 0.68 0.72
C ASN A 84 -0.71 0.78 0.53
N LEU A 85 -0.10 1.91 0.87
CA LEU A 85 1.33 2.16 0.68
C LEU A 85 2.01 2.27 2.04
N GLU A 86 3.02 1.44 2.26
CA GLU A 86 3.78 1.41 3.50
C GLU A 86 5.27 1.31 3.29
N GLN A 87 6.02 1.99 4.15
CA GLN A 87 7.46 1.82 4.28
C GLN A 87 8.19 1.87 2.94
N MET A 88 7.83 2.88 2.13
CA MET A 88 8.27 3.05 0.75
C MET A 88 9.70 3.57 0.62
N GLY A 89 10.27 4.12 1.72
CA GLY A 89 11.45 4.97 1.67
C GLY A 89 12.78 4.27 1.97
N ARG A 90 12.80 3.06 2.55
CA ARG A 90 14.04 2.38 2.96
C ARG A 90 14.40 1.25 1.97
N THR A 91 15.70 0.95 1.89
CA THR A 91 16.25 -0.10 1.01
C THR A 91 17.21 -1.05 1.74
N ASP A 92 17.29 -0.94 3.06
CA ASP A 92 18.21 -1.69 3.93
C ASP A 92 17.52 -2.80 4.74
N ASP A 93 16.39 -3.33 4.26
CA ASP A 93 15.75 -4.51 4.81
C ASP A 93 16.70 -5.71 4.80
N PRO A 94 16.96 -6.36 5.97
CA PRO A 94 17.86 -7.52 6.05
C PRO A 94 17.42 -8.73 5.22
N ALA A 95 16.11 -8.85 4.91
CA ALA A 95 15.58 -9.93 4.09
C ALA A 95 15.95 -9.80 2.60
N GLY A 96 16.72 -8.79 2.21
CA GLY A 96 17.26 -8.65 0.87
C GLY A 96 17.28 -7.22 0.35
N LYS A 97 17.83 -7.08 -0.86
CA LYS A 97 17.96 -5.79 -1.53
C LYS A 97 16.61 -5.34 -2.09
N LYS A 98 16.18 -4.15 -1.73
CA LYS A 98 14.87 -3.58 -2.12
C LYS A 98 14.97 -2.40 -3.10
N ALA A 99 16.16 -2.00 -3.50
CA ALA A 99 16.33 -0.96 -4.52
C ALA A 99 15.79 -1.42 -5.87
N GLY A 100 14.87 -0.64 -6.44
CA GLY A 100 14.22 -0.95 -7.72
C GLY A 100 13.14 -2.03 -7.64
N GLU A 101 12.67 -2.37 -6.44
CA GLU A 101 11.66 -3.40 -6.21
C GLU A 101 10.66 -2.97 -5.13
N PHE A 102 9.47 -3.57 -5.16
CA PHE A 102 8.51 -3.54 -4.06
C PHE A 102 7.92 -4.93 -3.82
N THR A 103 7.33 -5.12 -2.65
CA THR A 103 6.58 -6.31 -2.28
C THR A 103 5.09 -5.96 -2.17
N VAL A 104 4.23 -6.94 -2.42
CA VAL A 104 2.79 -6.87 -2.17
C VAL A 104 2.47 -7.89 -1.08
N THR A 105 1.79 -7.48 -0.01
CA THR A 105 1.36 -8.40 1.05
C THR A 105 0.17 -9.23 0.58
N GLY A 106 0.11 -10.48 0.98
CA GLY A 106 -0.92 -11.41 0.50
C GLY A 106 -0.89 -11.66 -1.01
N PRO A 107 0.27 -11.82 -1.66
CA PRO A 107 0.34 -11.88 -3.13
C PRO A 107 -0.40 -13.08 -3.72
N SER A 108 -0.64 -14.13 -2.92
CA SER A 108 -1.42 -15.29 -3.35
C SER A 108 -2.94 -15.05 -3.32
N TYR A 109 -3.43 -13.99 -2.68
CA TYR A 109 -4.87 -13.81 -2.40
C TYR A 109 -5.65 -13.18 -3.55
N SER A 110 -4.98 -12.47 -4.46
CA SER A 110 -5.59 -11.89 -5.67
C SER A 110 -4.60 -11.81 -6.83
N ASN A 111 -5.06 -11.31 -7.98
CA ASN A 111 -4.20 -11.03 -9.12
C ASN A 111 -3.56 -9.62 -9.11
N VAL A 112 -3.74 -8.84 -8.04
CA VAL A 112 -3.22 -7.46 -7.95
C VAL A 112 -1.70 -7.42 -8.05
N ALA A 113 -0.98 -8.29 -7.34
CA ALA A 113 0.49 -8.32 -7.39
C ALA A 113 1.02 -8.52 -8.82
N SER A 114 0.36 -9.37 -9.63
CA SER A 114 0.72 -9.57 -11.03
C SER A 114 0.44 -8.33 -11.88
N ILE A 115 -0.73 -7.69 -11.69
CA ILE A 115 -1.11 -6.49 -12.44
C ILE A 115 -0.14 -5.33 -12.16
N LEU A 116 0.16 -5.08 -10.87
CA LEU A 116 1.13 -4.07 -10.46
C LEU A 116 2.53 -4.37 -11.03
N GLY A 117 2.98 -5.61 -10.89
CA GLY A 117 4.31 -6.01 -11.34
C GLY A 117 4.50 -5.90 -12.86
N GLU A 118 3.48 -6.28 -13.64
CA GLU A 118 3.56 -6.11 -15.10
C GLU A 118 3.59 -4.65 -15.53
N ALA A 119 2.81 -3.78 -14.86
CA ALA A 119 2.83 -2.36 -15.15
C ALA A 119 4.16 -1.70 -14.75
N ALA A 120 4.69 -2.07 -13.59
CA ALA A 120 5.91 -1.51 -13.04
C ALA A 120 7.17 -1.84 -13.89
N LYS A 121 7.15 -2.91 -14.69
CA LYS A 121 8.25 -3.25 -15.62
C LYS A 121 8.55 -2.12 -16.62
N ALA A 122 7.57 -1.34 -17.01
CA ALA A 122 7.77 -0.20 -17.91
C ALA A 122 8.65 0.89 -17.29
N GLU A 123 8.70 0.94 -15.96
CA GLU A 123 9.53 1.86 -15.16
C GLU A 123 10.83 1.19 -14.65
N ASP A 124 11.14 -0.01 -15.14
CA ASP A 124 12.29 -0.80 -14.70
C ASP A 124 12.23 -1.09 -13.18
N ILE A 125 11.02 -1.39 -12.68
CA ILE A 125 10.74 -1.78 -11.30
C ILE A 125 10.25 -3.22 -11.25
N GLY A 126 10.82 -4.00 -10.33
CA GLY A 126 10.45 -5.38 -10.07
C GLY A 126 9.45 -5.54 -8.92
N VAL A 127 8.78 -6.69 -8.88
CA VAL A 127 8.07 -7.16 -7.68
C VAL A 127 8.90 -8.26 -7.04
N TYR A 128 9.27 -8.04 -5.81
CA TYR A 128 9.91 -9.05 -4.97
C TYR A 128 8.86 -9.79 -4.17
N THR A 129 8.76 -11.10 -4.36
CA THR A 129 7.83 -11.93 -3.58
C THR A 129 8.56 -12.56 -2.41
N ARG A 130 8.32 -12.09 -1.21
CA ARG A 130 8.78 -12.72 0.03
C ARG A 130 8.06 -14.05 0.22
N LYS A 131 8.75 -15.03 0.83
CA LYS A 131 8.15 -16.34 1.14
C LYS A 131 7.00 -16.25 2.16
N ASP A 132 7.09 -15.27 3.04
CA ASP A 132 6.16 -14.99 4.14
C ASP A 132 5.23 -13.79 3.85
N ALA A 133 5.15 -13.34 2.60
CA ALA A 133 4.37 -12.15 2.24
C ALA A 133 2.85 -12.30 2.53
N ASP A 134 2.33 -13.50 2.51
CA ASP A 134 0.92 -13.76 2.88
C ASP A 134 0.67 -13.58 4.38
N ASP A 135 1.69 -13.80 5.23
CA ASP A 135 1.60 -13.64 6.70
C ASP A 135 1.55 -12.16 7.12
N TYR A 136 1.89 -11.25 6.21
CA TYR A 136 1.82 -9.79 6.42
C TYR A 136 0.51 -9.17 5.92
N PHE A 137 -0.42 -9.96 5.40
CA PHE A 137 -1.63 -9.43 4.77
C PHE A 137 -2.54 -8.66 5.74
N ASP A 138 -2.63 -9.08 6.98
CA ASP A 138 -3.50 -8.50 8.02
C ASP A 138 -2.78 -7.53 8.97
N ARG A 139 -1.61 -7.00 8.53
CA ARG A 139 -0.73 -6.17 9.36
C ARG A 139 -0.89 -4.67 9.16
N SER A 140 -1.76 -4.23 8.26
CA SER A 140 -1.94 -2.82 7.94
C SER A 140 -3.37 -2.49 7.51
N ASP A 141 -3.61 -1.23 7.18
CA ASP A 141 -4.91 -0.63 6.86
C ASP A 141 -5.71 -1.37 5.77
N ASN A 142 -5.02 -2.04 4.83
CA ASN A 142 -5.63 -2.88 3.81
C ASN A 142 -6.58 -3.93 4.41
N TYR A 143 -6.25 -4.43 5.60
CA TYR A 143 -7.03 -5.46 6.27
C TYR A 143 -8.47 -5.03 6.57
N SER A 144 -8.65 -3.78 7.01
CA SER A 144 -9.98 -3.23 7.29
C SER A 144 -10.91 -3.28 6.08
N PHE A 145 -10.40 -3.00 4.88
CA PHE A 145 -11.18 -3.07 3.63
C PHE A 145 -11.42 -4.51 3.16
N ALA A 146 -10.40 -5.36 3.30
CA ALA A 146 -10.50 -6.77 2.94
C ALA A 146 -11.60 -7.49 3.73
N GLN A 147 -11.81 -7.15 4.99
CA GLN A 147 -12.90 -7.68 5.83
C GLN A 147 -14.30 -7.39 5.27
N PHE A 148 -14.44 -6.40 4.41
CA PHE A 148 -15.68 -6.06 3.70
C PHE A 148 -15.71 -6.58 2.25
N GLY A 149 -14.76 -7.43 1.88
CA GLY A 149 -14.70 -8.06 0.54
C GLY A 149 -14.05 -7.21 -0.54
N VAL A 150 -13.55 -6.00 -0.22
CA VAL A 150 -12.74 -5.20 -1.15
C VAL A 150 -11.40 -5.87 -1.33
N ILE A 151 -10.96 -6.07 -2.57
CA ILE A 151 -9.59 -6.53 -2.83
C ILE A 151 -8.64 -5.44 -2.34
N SER A 152 -7.82 -5.75 -1.36
CA SER A 152 -6.97 -4.76 -0.73
C SER A 152 -5.63 -5.37 -0.37
N HIS A 153 -4.55 -4.68 -0.71
CA HIS A 153 -3.17 -5.13 -0.47
C HIS A 153 -2.28 -3.97 -0.07
N THR A 154 -1.31 -4.26 0.79
CA THR A 154 -0.23 -3.32 1.08
C THR A 154 0.92 -3.51 0.09
N VAL A 155 1.37 -2.42 -0.50
CA VAL A 155 2.62 -2.31 -1.26
C VAL A 155 3.68 -1.76 -0.32
N VAL A 156 4.82 -2.42 -0.23
CA VAL A 156 5.90 -2.08 0.70
C VAL A 156 7.27 -2.30 0.07
N VAL A 157 8.25 -1.47 0.39
CA VAL A 157 9.64 -1.62 -0.07
C VAL A 157 10.48 -2.36 0.98
N ALA A 158 10.48 -1.90 2.22
CA ALA A 158 11.27 -2.48 3.30
C ALA A 158 10.37 -2.83 4.49
N VAL A 159 10.08 -4.13 4.66
CA VAL A 159 9.21 -4.62 5.75
C VAL A 159 9.93 -4.60 7.09
N ASP A 160 11.16 -5.13 7.14
CA ASP A 160 11.93 -5.33 8.37
C ASP A 160 13.20 -4.45 8.36
N PHE A 161 13.06 -3.12 8.26
CA PHE A 161 14.23 -2.25 8.30
C PHE A 161 14.77 -2.07 9.73
N PRO A 162 16.08 -1.77 9.90
CA PRO A 162 16.73 -1.82 11.22
C PRO A 162 16.16 -0.89 12.29
N ASP A 163 15.51 0.19 11.89
CA ASP A 163 14.95 1.19 12.81
C ASP A 163 13.43 1.09 12.99
N TYR A 164 12.81 -0.01 12.52
CA TYR A 164 11.36 -0.23 12.64
C TYR A 164 10.91 -0.07 14.09
N HIS A 165 9.91 0.76 14.32
CA HIS A 165 9.42 1.16 15.64
C HIS A 165 10.53 1.68 16.58
N GLY A 166 11.56 2.32 16.00
CA GLY A 166 12.73 2.84 16.72
C GLY A 166 12.91 4.35 16.58
N LEU A 167 13.66 4.94 17.51
CA LEU A 167 14.02 6.36 17.48
C LEU A 167 14.86 6.75 16.25
N GLY A 168 15.41 5.75 15.55
CA GLY A 168 16.27 5.94 14.38
C GLY A 168 15.54 6.02 13.05
N ASP A 169 14.21 5.89 13.02
CA ASP A 169 13.43 6.06 11.80
C ASP A 169 13.26 7.54 11.45
N ASN A 170 14.32 8.10 10.87
CA ASN A 170 14.45 9.50 10.53
C ASN A 170 14.55 9.71 9.02
N TRP A 171 14.16 10.88 8.55
CA TRP A 171 14.09 11.23 7.14
C TRP A 171 15.44 11.19 6.41
N GLU A 172 16.56 11.38 7.11
CA GLU A 172 17.92 11.32 6.57
C GLU A 172 18.29 9.92 6.04
N LYS A 173 17.55 8.90 6.46
CA LYS A 173 17.75 7.51 6.04
C LYS A 173 16.88 7.09 4.86
N ILE A 174 16.00 7.99 4.40
CA ILE A 174 15.13 7.72 3.25
C ILE A 174 15.95 7.80 1.95
N ASP A 175 15.85 6.76 1.15
CA ASP A 175 16.36 6.75 -0.24
C ASP A 175 15.32 7.37 -1.17
N PHE A 176 15.27 8.69 -1.20
CA PHE A 176 14.31 9.44 -2.02
C PHE A 176 14.40 9.12 -3.51
N ALA A 177 15.60 8.76 -4.02
CA ALA A 177 15.77 8.43 -5.41
C ALA A 177 15.11 7.09 -5.75
N ASN A 178 15.31 6.08 -4.90
CA ASN A 178 14.63 4.80 -5.03
C ASN A 178 13.12 4.93 -4.83
N MET A 179 12.69 5.65 -3.79
CA MET A 179 11.28 5.89 -3.49
C MET A 179 10.55 6.50 -4.69
N ALA A 180 11.09 7.58 -5.27
CA ALA A 180 10.50 8.22 -6.45
C ALA A 180 10.46 7.28 -7.68
N LYS A 181 11.42 6.38 -7.83
CA LYS A 181 11.43 5.38 -8.90
C LYS A 181 10.34 4.34 -8.67
N VAL A 182 10.21 3.81 -7.45
CA VAL A 182 9.18 2.84 -7.08
C VAL A 182 7.79 3.45 -7.20
N ASP A 183 7.60 4.69 -6.74
CA ASP A 183 6.32 5.40 -6.84
C ASP A 183 5.83 5.51 -8.29
N ARG A 184 6.73 5.71 -9.28
CA ARG A 184 6.34 5.69 -10.70
C ARG A 184 5.85 4.31 -11.13
N GLY A 185 6.53 3.24 -10.71
CA GLY A 185 6.10 1.87 -11.01
C GLY A 185 4.73 1.54 -10.39
N VAL A 186 4.52 1.94 -9.13
CA VAL A 186 3.24 1.79 -8.44
C VAL A 186 2.15 2.64 -9.10
N ALA A 187 2.44 3.89 -9.44
CA ALA A 187 1.51 4.77 -10.16
C ALA A 187 1.09 4.19 -11.52
N ALA A 188 2.02 3.57 -12.26
CA ALA A 188 1.69 2.87 -13.51
C ALA A 188 0.73 1.70 -13.26
N GLY A 189 0.94 0.94 -12.17
CA GLY A 189 0.04 -0.13 -11.76
C GLY A 189 -1.36 0.35 -11.36
N ILE A 190 -1.44 1.42 -10.56
CA ILE A 190 -2.68 2.07 -10.18
C ILE A 190 -3.42 2.58 -11.42
N LEU A 191 -2.72 3.23 -12.35
CA LEU A 191 -3.30 3.73 -13.58
C LEU A 191 -3.85 2.59 -14.46
N ARG A 192 -3.14 1.45 -14.52
CA ARG A 192 -3.62 0.25 -15.19
C ARG A 192 -4.91 -0.26 -14.56
N LEU A 193 -4.95 -0.46 -13.24
CA LEU A 193 -6.15 -0.87 -12.49
C LEU A 193 -7.33 0.09 -12.72
N ALA A 194 -7.04 1.40 -12.84
CA ALA A 194 -8.07 2.40 -13.06
C ALA A 194 -8.62 2.40 -14.51
N ASN A 195 -7.87 1.86 -15.48
CA ASN A 195 -8.25 1.88 -16.91
C ASN A 195 -8.65 0.51 -17.49
N ASP A 196 -8.18 -0.60 -16.91
CA ASP A 196 -8.49 -1.94 -17.41
C ASP A 196 -10.02 -2.17 -17.43
N ALA A 197 -10.49 -2.92 -18.42
CA ALA A 197 -11.92 -3.24 -18.55
C ALA A 197 -12.39 -4.10 -17.36
N ASP A 198 -11.58 -5.07 -16.99
CA ASP A 198 -11.87 -6.01 -15.90
C ASP A 198 -11.34 -5.47 -14.56
N ALA A 199 -12.11 -5.70 -13.51
CA ALA A 199 -11.66 -5.49 -12.14
C ALA A 199 -10.71 -6.62 -11.71
N PRO A 200 -9.81 -6.39 -10.75
CA PRO A 200 -9.04 -7.46 -10.14
C PRO A 200 -9.97 -8.49 -9.49
N VAL A 201 -9.45 -9.71 -9.27
CA VAL A 201 -10.24 -10.81 -8.72
C VAL A 201 -9.50 -11.48 -7.56
N TRP A 202 -10.26 -11.87 -6.53
CA TRP A 202 -9.76 -12.76 -5.48
C TRP A 202 -9.38 -14.11 -6.08
N SER A 203 -8.27 -14.66 -5.63
CA SER A 203 -7.83 -16.00 -6.01
C SER A 203 -8.65 -17.10 -5.32
N ASN A 204 -8.33 -18.35 -5.63
CA ASN A 204 -8.86 -19.53 -4.93
C ASN A 204 -7.98 -19.99 -3.76
N ALA A 205 -6.95 -19.23 -3.38
CA ALA A 205 -6.13 -19.54 -2.22
C ALA A 205 -7.00 -19.68 -0.96
N PRO A 206 -6.72 -20.67 -0.08
CA PRO A 206 -7.50 -20.88 1.14
C PRO A 206 -7.56 -19.63 2.03
N GLY A 207 -6.44 -18.88 2.17
CA GLY A 207 -6.37 -17.64 2.95
C GLY A 207 -7.25 -16.51 2.42
N ALA A 208 -7.52 -16.48 1.10
CA ALA A 208 -8.39 -15.48 0.49
C ALA A 208 -9.89 -15.77 0.68
N ALA A 209 -10.24 -16.98 1.11
CA ALA A 209 -11.65 -17.42 1.11
C ALA A 209 -12.55 -16.58 2.02
N ILE A 210 -12.05 -16.18 3.19
CA ILE A 210 -12.80 -15.37 4.14
C ILE A 210 -13.16 -14.01 3.56
N TYR A 211 -12.21 -13.35 2.89
CA TYR A 211 -12.39 -12.02 2.29
C TYR A 211 -13.26 -12.08 1.03
N ARG A 212 -13.01 -13.06 0.16
CA ARG A 212 -13.82 -13.29 -1.05
C ARG A 212 -15.30 -13.50 -0.74
N ASN A 213 -15.63 -14.07 0.40
CA ASN A 213 -17.01 -14.34 0.81
C ASN A 213 -17.65 -13.18 1.59
N ALA A 214 -16.87 -12.26 2.13
CA ALA A 214 -17.36 -11.13 2.93
C ALA A 214 -18.14 -10.10 2.10
N GLY A 215 -17.85 -9.95 0.82
CA GLY A 215 -18.52 -9.02 -0.11
C GLY A 215 -19.80 -9.55 -0.77
N ARG A 216 -20.33 -10.68 -0.32
CA ARG A 216 -21.52 -11.33 -0.91
C ARG A 216 -22.79 -11.08 -0.10
#